data_6e72fa6176e6ea3c4c000ce059209ba7
#
_entry.id   6e72fa6176e6ea3c4c000ce059209ba7
#
_cell.length_a   1.000
_cell.length_b   1.000
_cell.length_c   1.000
_cell.angle_alpha   90.00
_cell.angle_beta   90.00
_cell.angle_gamma   90.00
#
_symmetry.space_group_name_H-M   'P 1'
#
loop_
_entity.id
_entity.type
_entity.pdbx_description
1 polymer ?
#
loop_
_entity_poly.entity_id
_entity_poly.type
_entity_poly.pdbx_seq_one_letter_code
_entity_poly.pdbx_strand_id
1 'polypeptide(L)'
;RKRADVTLAVRRVPLSDATRMGILAIDETGRVTDFTEKPKQPKSDLASMGVYVFSKRALHRWLSESRPDFGGDVIPDMIKGGARVYGYRFEGYWQDVGTIQSYWEANMALLEDRPELDLYDREWLIHTRSEERAPGKIGATAQVHRSLISHGCLVEGMVVNSVLSPGVVVGVGAVVRDSIVMFDSVIRPGAIVDRAILDKEVTVGPGAIVGEGTDLGVPNRLTPSHLNTGITIVGKQAVIPRGVRIGRNVRIDPNVRATDFPSRTVEAGATVLRHEGRGRSRQ
;
A
#
# COMPACT_ATOMS: atom_id res chain seq x y z
N ARG A 1 -10.62 33.29 0.06
CA ARG A 1 -10.88 34.49 -0.75
C ARG A 1 -12.12 34.31 -1.65
N LYS A 2 -12.38 33.11 -2.21
CA LYS A 2 -13.50 32.81 -3.13
C LYS A 2 -14.81 32.41 -2.42
N ARG A 3 -14.85 32.40 -1.10
CA ARG A 3 -16.00 31.95 -0.29
C ARG A 3 -16.54 30.59 -0.76
N ALA A 4 -15.64 29.66 -1.12
CA ALA A 4 -15.99 28.35 -1.59
C ALA A 4 -16.83 27.59 -0.56
N ASP A 5 -17.77 26.78 -1.03
CA ASP A 5 -18.49 25.81 -0.22
C ASP A 5 -17.63 24.56 -0.01
N VAL A 6 -16.87 24.18 -1.05
CA VAL A 6 -15.82 23.16 -1.01
C VAL A 6 -14.67 23.53 -1.96
N THR A 7 -13.45 23.18 -1.57
CA THR A 7 -12.27 23.23 -2.43
C THR A 7 -11.69 21.81 -2.51
N LEU A 8 -11.47 21.33 -3.73
CA LEU A 8 -10.82 20.05 -4.02
C LEU A 8 -9.36 20.29 -4.34
N ALA A 9 -8.44 19.56 -3.72
CA ALA A 9 -7.09 19.49 -4.22
C ALA A 9 -7.07 18.65 -5.50
N VAL A 10 -6.45 19.19 -6.56
CA VAL A 10 -6.45 18.57 -7.88
C VAL A 10 -5.06 18.57 -8.48
N ARG A 11 -4.73 17.53 -9.25
CA ARG A 11 -3.45 17.38 -9.94
C ARG A 11 -3.65 16.83 -11.34
N ARG A 12 -2.74 17.16 -12.27
CA ARG A 12 -2.68 16.47 -13.55
C ARG A 12 -2.06 15.10 -13.40
N VAL A 13 -2.67 14.11 -14.03
CA VAL A 13 -2.24 12.71 -14.03
C VAL A 13 -2.18 12.18 -15.46
N PRO A 14 -1.39 11.13 -15.74
CA PRO A 14 -1.46 10.43 -17.01
C PRO A 14 -2.88 9.93 -17.28
N LEU A 15 -3.34 10.02 -18.54
CA LEU A 15 -4.68 9.57 -18.92
C LEU A 15 -4.92 8.08 -18.64
N SER A 16 -3.86 7.26 -18.63
CA SER A 16 -3.90 5.85 -18.22
C SER A 16 -4.43 5.67 -16.80
N ASP A 17 -4.10 6.60 -15.90
CA ASP A 17 -4.45 6.54 -14.49
C ASP A 17 -5.80 7.18 -14.20
N ALA A 18 -6.23 8.09 -15.08
CA ALA A 18 -7.47 8.86 -14.93
C ALA A 18 -8.73 7.99 -14.81
N THR A 19 -8.72 6.78 -15.35
CA THR A 19 -9.86 5.84 -15.25
C THR A 19 -10.12 5.32 -13.84
N ARG A 20 -9.17 5.51 -12.92
CA ARG A 20 -9.25 5.04 -11.53
C ARG A 20 -9.55 6.15 -10.53
N MET A 21 -9.66 7.40 -10.99
CA MET A 21 -9.75 8.60 -10.17
C MET A 21 -11.00 9.42 -10.51
N GLY A 22 -11.40 10.30 -9.61
CA GLY A 22 -12.37 11.34 -9.89
C GLY A 22 -11.78 12.39 -10.84
N ILE A 23 -12.31 12.51 -12.04
CA ILE A 23 -11.83 13.43 -13.07
C ILE A 23 -12.73 14.63 -13.16
N LEU A 24 -12.14 15.81 -13.29
CA LEU A 24 -12.86 17.06 -13.26
C LEU A 24 -12.42 18.05 -14.35
N ALA A 25 -13.30 19.00 -14.64
CA ALA A 25 -13.02 20.18 -15.43
C ALA A 25 -13.17 21.45 -14.56
N ILE A 26 -12.31 22.41 -14.78
CA ILE A 26 -12.36 23.72 -14.11
C ILE A 26 -12.39 24.84 -15.16
N ASP A 27 -13.12 25.91 -14.88
CA ASP A 27 -13.11 27.12 -15.67
C ASP A 27 -11.88 28.01 -15.36
N GLU A 28 -11.76 29.15 -16.05
CA GLU A 28 -10.67 30.11 -15.87
C GLU A 28 -10.62 30.69 -14.45
N THR A 29 -11.72 30.69 -13.73
CA THR A 29 -11.80 31.14 -12.33
C THR A 29 -11.37 30.08 -11.33
N GLY A 30 -11.15 28.83 -11.80
CA GLY A 30 -10.85 27.66 -10.99
C GLY A 30 -12.10 26.99 -10.40
N ARG A 31 -13.32 27.38 -10.85
CA ARG A 31 -14.55 26.73 -10.44
C ARG A 31 -14.69 25.38 -11.15
N VAL A 32 -15.08 24.36 -10.40
CA VAL A 32 -15.34 23.03 -10.97
C VAL A 32 -16.67 23.06 -11.72
N THR A 33 -16.61 22.75 -12.99
CA THR A 33 -17.77 22.74 -13.91
C THR A 33 -18.29 21.35 -14.20
N ASP A 34 -17.44 20.33 -14.10
CA ASP A 34 -17.78 18.93 -14.27
C ASP A 34 -16.95 18.05 -13.36
N PHE A 35 -17.53 16.94 -12.89
CA PHE A 35 -16.86 15.93 -12.10
C PHE A 35 -17.45 14.55 -12.40
N THR A 36 -16.57 13.59 -12.71
CA THR A 36 -16.96 12.21 -12.99
C THR A 36 -16.05 11.26 -12.24
N GLU A 37 -16.61 10.43 -11.36
CA GLU A 37 -15.87 9.42 -10.61
C GLU A 37 -15.55 8.23 -11.51
N LYS A 38 -14.27 7.87 -11.60
CA LYS A 38 -13.72 6.70 -12.32
C LYS A 38 -14.30 6.53 -13.74
N PRO A 39 -14.21 7.54 -14.61
CA PRO A 39 -14.81 7.49 -15.95
C PRO A 39 -14.13 6.43 -16.83
N LYS A 40 -14.91 5.66 -17.58
CA LYS A 40 -14.36 4.71 -18.58
C LYS A 40 -13.57 5.43 -19.68
N GLN A 41 -13.97 6.65 -20.02
CA GLN A 41 -13.32 7.51 -20.99
C GLN A 41 -13.11 8.90 -20.37
N PRO A 42 -11.93 9.15 -19.79
CA PRO A 42 -11.62 10.42 -19.16
C PRO A 42 -11.63 11.56 -20.17
N LYS A 43 -12.36 12.63 -19.88
CA LYS A 43 -12.41 13.85 -20.71
C LYS A 43 -11.32 14.87 -20.38
N SER A 44 -10.61 14.65 -19.30
CA SER A 44 -9.56 15.53 -18.77
C SER A 44 -8.49 14.70 -18.08
N ASP A 45 -7.30 15.27 -17.96
CA ASP A 45 -6.17 14.76 -17.18
C ASP A 45 -6.12 15.32 -15.74
N LEU A 46 -7.12 16.13 -15.37
CA LEU A 46 -7.17 16.76 -14.06
C LEU A 46 -7.94 15.85 -13.08
N ALA A 47 -7.20 15.27 -12.14
CA ALA A 47 -7.73 14.32 -11.15
C ALA A 47 -7.92 14.98 -9.78
N SER A 48 -8.96 14.57 -9.08
CA SER A 48 -9.14 14.83 -7.65
C SER A 48 -8.14 14.00 -6.85
N MET A 49 -7.46 14.65 -5.91
CA MET A 49 -6.51 13.99 -5.00
C MET A 49 -7.22 13.29 -3.83
N GLY A 50 -8.55 13.33 -3.75
CA GLY A 50 -9.29 12.82 -2.59
C GLY A 50 -9.18 13.69 -1.35
N VAL A 51 -8.64 14.90 -1.47
CA VAL A 51 -8.49 15.88 -0.37
C VAL A 51 -9.45 17.03 -0.59
N TYR A 52 -10.31 17.26 0.41
CA TYR A 52 -11.38 18.23 0.35
C TYR A 52 -11.36 19.18 1.54
N VAL A 53 -11.56 20.47 1.30
CA VAL A 53 -11.74 21.48 2.34
C VAL A 53 -13.13 22.08 2.22
N PHE A 54 -14.02 21.71 3.13
CA PHE A 54 -15.39 22.20 3.18
C PHE A 54 -15.54 23.39 4.11
N SER A 55 -16.42 24.34 3.76
CA SER A 55 -17.00 25.19 4.77
C SER A 55 -17.92 24.35 5.69
N LYS A 56 -17.90 24.59 7.00
CA LYS A 56 -18.72 23.84 7.98
C LYS A 56 -20.20 23.81 7.55
N ARG A 57 -20.73 24.95 7.11
CA ARG A 57 -22.11 25.08 6.65
C ARG A 57 -22.42 24.19 5.44
N ALA A 58 -21.51 24.14 4.47
CA ALA A 58 -21.70 23.31 3.29
C ALA A 58 -21.61 21.82 3.65
N LEU A 59 -20.66 21.44 4.50
CA LEU A 59 -20.52 20.07 4.95
C LEU A 59 -21.82 19.57 5.59
N HIS A 60 -22.39 20.30 6.56
CA HIS A 60 -23.65 19.92 7.19
C HIS A 60 -24.85 19.87 6.23
N ARG A 61 -24.86 20.77 5.23
CA ARG A 61 -25.96 20.80 4.25
C ARG A 61 -25.93 19.61 3.28
N TRP A 62 -24.74 19.18 2.88
CA TRP A 62 -24.58 18.22 1.77
C TRP A 62 -24.30 16.79 2.24
N LEU A 63 -23.84 16.61 3.49
CA LEU A 63 -23.71 15.27 4.07
C LEU A 63 -25.08 14.72 4.46
N SER A 64 -25.34 13.48 4.07
CA SER A 64 -26.49 12.70 4.51
C SER A 64 -26.14 11.21 4.41
N GLU A 65 -26.88 10.36 5.11
CA GLU A 65 -26.69 8.89 5.07
C GLU A 65 -26.91 8.30 3.67
N SER A 66 -27.70 8.99 2.82
CA SER A 66 -27.92 8.58 1.44
C SER A 66 -26.78 8.94 0.47
N ARG A 67 -25.72 9.60 0.96
CA ARG A 67 -24.54 10.00 0.18
C ARG A 67 -23.27 9.52 0.82
N PRO A 68 -22.95 8.23 0.73
CA PRO A 68 -21.80 7.64 1.43
C PRO A 68 -20.44 8.00 0.79
N ASP A 69 -20.41 8.46 -0.45
CA ASP A 69 -19.19 8.73 -1.20
C ASP A 69 -19.08 10.21 -1.60
N PHE A 70 -17.91 10.82 -1.31
CA PHE A 70 -17.68 12.20 -1.70
C PHE A 70 -17.56 12.39 -3.21
N GLY A 71 -16.85 11.51 -3.89
CA GLY A 71 -16.62 11.60 -5.33
C GLY A 71 -17.81 11.14 -6.15
N GLY A 72 -18.43 10.02 -5.74
CA GLY A 72 -19.58 9.45 -6.45
C GLY A 72 -20.87 10.25 -6.24
N ASP A 73 -21.07 10.82 -5.05
CA ASP A 73 -22.37 11.39 -4.65
C ASP A 73 -22.29 12.89 -4.33
N VAL A 74 -21.51 13.25 -3.30
CA VAL A 74 -21.56 14.59 -2.70
C VAL A 74 -21.10 15.67 -3.66
N ILE A 75 -19.94 15.52 -4.29
CA ILE A 75 -19.36 16.53 -5.16
C ILE A 75 -20.20 16.72 -6.44
N PRO A 76 -20.64 15.67 -7.16
CA PRO A 76 -21.55 15.81 -8.29
C PRO A 76 -22.85 16.52 -7.92
N ASP A 77 -23.46 16.19 -6.79
CA ASP A 77 -24.69 16.83 -6.33
C ASP A 77 -24.49 18.30 -5.95
N MET A 78 -23.36 18.63 -5.33
CA MET A 78 -22.98 20.02 -5.03
C MET A 78 -22.86 20.84 -6.32
N ILE A 79 -22.22 20.30 -7.36
CA ILE A 79 -22.06 20.98 -8.65
C ILE A 79 -23.44 21.21 -9.30
N LYS A 80 -24.27 20.16 -9.37
CA LYS A 80 -25.64 20.22 -9.90
C LYS A 80 -26.52 21.21 -9.13
N GLY A 81 -26.37 21.26 -7.82
CA GLY A 81 -27.10 22.18 -6.92
C GLY A 81 -26.54 23.60 -6.89
N GLY A 82 -25.59 23.95 -7.78
CA GLY A 82 -25.07 25.29 -7.91
C GLY A 82 -24.13 25.76 -6.80
N ALA A 83 -23.64 24.85 -5.95
CA ALA A 83 -22.68 25.14 -4.91
C ALA A 83 -21.35 25.70 -5.50
N ARG A 84 -20.63 26.46 -4.68
CA ARG A 84 -19.35 27.04 -5.10
C ARG A 84 -18.22 26.01 -4.84
N VAL A 85 -18.02 25.13 -5.84
CA VAL A 85 -17.01 24.09 -5.86
C VAL A 85 -15.80 24.60 -6.63
N TYR A 86 -14.61 24.57 -6.02
CA TYR A 86 -13.37 25.07 -6.62
C TYR A 86 -12.27 24.00 -6.60
N GLY A 87 -11.44 23.99 -7.64
CA GLY A 87 -10.21 23.20 -7.71
C GLY A 87 -8.99 24.03 -7.26
N TYR A 88 -8.19 23.46 -6.37
CA TYR A 88 -6.87 23.95 -6.02
C TYR A 88 -5.82 23.08 -6.68
N ARG A 89 -5.08 23.62 -7.64
CA ARG A 89 -3.99 22.90 -8.31
C ARG A 89 -2.83 22.74 -7.35
N PHE A 90 -2.51 21.48 -7.04
CA PHE A 90 -1.39 21.10 -6.20
C PHE A 90 -0.21 20.66 -7.08
N GLU A 91 0.97 21.25 -6.83
CA GLU A 91 2.19 21.02 -7.61
C GLU A 91 3.25 20.22 -6.83
N GLY A 92 3.02 19.95 -5.54
CA GLY A 92 3.92 19.19 -4.70
C GLY A 92 3.85 17.67 -4.95
N TYR A 93 4.63 16.90 -4.20
CA TYR A 93 4.57 15.44 -4.23
C TYR A 93 3.19 14.93 -3.83
N TRP A 94 2.65 14.05 -4.63
CA TRP A 94 1.44 13.30 -4.33
C TRP A 94 1.47 11.99 -5.12
N GLN A 95 1.21 10.87 -4.44
CA GLN A 95 1.14 9.54 -5.03
C GLN A 95 -0.14 8.86 -4.58
N ASP A 96 -0.95 8.42 -5.56
CA ASP A 96 -2.05 7.50 -5.28
C ASP A 96 -1.52 6.10 -4.99
N VAL A 97 -1.88 5.55 -3.84
CA VAL A 97 -1.47 4.20 -3.40
C VAL A 97 -2.64 3.22 -3.46
N GLY A 98 -3.58 3.44 -4.36
CA GLY A 98 -4.80 2.66 -4.53
C GLY A 98 -4.61 1.25 -5.11
N THR A 99 -3.39 0.87 -5.50
CA THR A 99 -3.07 -0.48 -5.98
C THR A 99 -1.88 -1.07 -5.23
N ILE A 100 -1.74 -2.41 -5.25
CA ILE A 100 -0.58 -3.10 -4.66
C ILE A 100 0.73 -2.59 -5.29
N GLN A 101 0.73 -2.41 -6.61
CA GLN A 101 1.89 -1.90 -7.33
C GLN A 101 2.25 -0.47 -6.92
N SER A 102 1.29 0.45 -6.94
CA SER A 102 1.56 1.86 -6.58
C SER A 102 1.94 2.02 -5.09
N TYR A 103 1.40 1.19 -4.20
CA TYR A 103 1.83 1.13 -2.81
C TYR A 103 3.30 0.68 -2.69
N TRP A 104 3.68 -0.37 -3.42
CA TRP A 104 5.06 -0.85 -3.44
C TRP A 104 6.00 0.21 -4.03
N GLU A 105 5.66 0.81 -5.17
CA GLU A 105 6.44 1.86 -5.83
C GLU A 105 6.64 3.09 -4.94
N ALA A 106 5.59 3.55 -4.27
CA ALA A 106 5.68 4.68 -3.35
C ALA A 106 6.66 4.42 -2.18
N ASN A 107 6.70 3.18 -1.67
CA ASN A 107 7.68 2.81 -0.64
C ASN A 107 9.11 2.70 -1.21
N MET A 108 9.28 2.16 -2.42
CA MET A 108 10.60 2.06 -3.05
C MET A 108 11.15 3.45 -3.43
N ALA A 109 10.30 4.38 -3.82
CA ALA A 109 10.68 5.76 -4.11
C ALA A 109 11.29 6.49 -2.89
N LEU A 110 10.90 6.12 -1.66
CA LEU A 110 11.51 6.66 -0.44
C LEU A 110 12.96 6.21 -0.23
N LEU A 111 13.41 5.18 -0.96
CA LEU A 111 14.77 4.62 -0.87
C LEU A 111 15.76 5.29 -1.84
N GLU A 112 15.28 6.21 -2.67
CA GLU A 112 16.15 6.97 -3.59
C GLU A 112 17.06 7.93 -2.80
N ASP A 113 18.20 8.28 -3.38
CA ASP A 113 19.16 9.20 -2.75
C ASP A 113 18.55 10.59 -2.48
N ARG A 114 17.61 10.99 -3.32
CA ARG A 114 16.85 12.25 -3.20
C ARG A 114 15.37 11.98 -3.47
N PRO A 115 14.66 11.44 -2.50
CA PRO A 115 13.24 11.17 -2.67
C PRO A 115 12.45 12.48 -2.78
N GLU A 116 11.41 12.50 -3.61
CA GLU A 116 10.52 13.67 -3.71
C GLU A 116 9.81 13.97 -2.38
N LEU A 117 9.54 12.94 -1.58
CA LEU A 117 9.04 13.07 -0.21
C LEU A 117 10.20 12.92 0.78
N ASP A 118 10.62 14.02 1.39
CA ASP A 118 11.63 14.01 2.44
C ASP A 118 11.01 13.65 3.80
N LEU A 119 11.30 12.45 4.29
CA LEU A 119 10.85 12.02 5.63
C LEU A 119 11.65 12.69 6.76
N TYR A 120 12.76 13.36 6.47
CA TYR A 120 13.66 13.99 7.43
C TYR A 120 13.48 15.52 7.52
N ASP A 121 12.46 16.06 6.83
CA ASP A 121 12.11 17.47 6.92
C ASP A 121 11.70 17.83 8.36
N ARG A 122 12.49 18.70 9.00
CA ARG A 122 12.26 19.13 10.38
C ARG A 122 11.16 20.16 10.53
N GLU A 123 10.83 20.87 9.44
CA GLU A 123 9.79 21.90 9.43
C GLU A 123 8.41 21.28 9.17
N TRP A 124 8.38 20.09 8.55
CA TRP A 124 7.15 19.34 8.28
C TRP A 124 7.23 17.92 8.82
N LEU A 125 7.14 17.78 10.12
CA LEU A 125 7.14 16.47 10.78
C LEU A 125 5.86 15.69 10.47
N ILE A 126 6.02 14.47 10.00
CA ILE A 126 4.92 13.53 9.83
C ILE A 126 4.62 12.89 11.18
N HIS A 127 3.52 13.31 11.82
CA HIS A 127 3.08 12.76 13.09
C HIS A 127 2.39 11.41 12.87
N THR A 128 2.85 10.39 13.58
CA THR A 128 2.26 9.06 13.60
C THR A 128 2.25 8.54 15.03
N ARG A 129 1.60 7.39 15.26
CA ARG A 129 1.68 6.73 16.55
C ARG A 129 3.12 6.37 16.86
N SER A 130 3.66 6.96 17.91
CA SER A 130 4.97 6.60 18.43
C SER A 130 4.85 5.40 19.35
N GLU A 131 5.71 4.41 19.16
CA GLU A 131 5.91 3.29 20.08
C GLU A 131 7.33 3.40 20.64
N GLU A 132 7.48 3.28 21.97
CA GLU A 132 8.79 3.22 22.57
C GLU A 132 9.43 1.86 22.24
N ARG A 133 10.47 1.88 21.43
CA ARG A 133 11.25 0.72 21.03
C ARG A 133 12.74 1.05 21.09
N ALA A 134 13.56 0.04 21.36
CA ALA A 134 15.00 0.19 21.28
C ALA A 134 15.43 0.65 19.88
N PRO A 135 16.61 1.29 19.73
CA PRO A 135 17.20 1.55 18.42
C PRO A 135 17.31 0.28 17.58
N GLY A 136 17.20 0.42 16.25
CA GLY A 136 17.48 -0.68 15.34
C GLY A 136 18.93 -1.17 15.48
N LYS A 137 19.15 -2.49 15.53
CA LYS A 137 20.48 -3.11 15.65
C LYS A 137 20.85 -3.86 14.38
N ILE A 138 21.99 -3.49 13.81
CA ILE A 138 22.61 -4.18 12.68
C ILE A 138 23.71 -5.09 13.23
N GLY A 139 23.61 -6.41 13.00
CA GLY A 139 24.56 -7.40 13.43
C GLY A 139 25.89 -7.34 12.68
N ALA A 140 26.94 -7.95 13.22
CA ALA A 140 28.29 -7.88 12.65
C ALA A 140 28.42 -8.50 11.25
N THR A 141 27.58 -9.48 10.90
CA THR A 141 27.57 -10.15 9.60
C THR A 141 26.47 -9.64 8.66
N ALA A 142 25.67 -8.70 9.13
CA ALA A 142 24.56 -8.15 8.35
C ALA A 142 25.06 -7.25 7.21
N GLN A 143 24.31 -7.24 6.10
CA GLN A 143 24.55 -6.35 4.96
C GLN A 143 23.26 -5.57 4.69
N VAL A 144 23.34 -4.25 4.75
CA VAL A 144 22.18 -3.38 4.52
C VAL A 144 22.54 -2.37 3.43
N HIS A 145 21.74 -2.34 2.34
CA HIS A 145 21.91 -1.44 1.22
C HIS A 145 20.58 -0.80 0.81
N ARG A 146 20.57 0.52 0.55
CA ARG A 146 19.40 1.28 0.07
C ARG A 146 18.10 0.89 0.78
N SER A 147 18.07 0.95 2.11
CA SER A 147 16.94 0.43 2.88
C SER A 147 16.57 1.35 4.03
N LEU A 148 15.28 1.43 4.34
CA LEU A 148 14.78 2.09 5.54
C LEU A 148 14.63 1.05 6.65
N ILE A 149 15.30 1.27 7.78
CA ILE A 149 15.28 0.38 8.95
C ILE A 149 14.72 1.15 10.14
N SER A 150 13.54 0.76 10.61
CA SER A 150 12.87 1.39 11.75
C SER A 150 13.43 0.92 13.10
N HIS A 151 12.97 1.59 14.19
CA HIS A 151 13.37 1.19 15.53
C HIS A 151 12.88 -0.21 15.91
N GLY A 152 13.59 -0.85 16.84
CA GLY A 152 13.30 -2.21 17.28
C GLY A 152 13.68 -3.29 16.29
N CYS A 153 14.18 -2.95 15.11
CA CYS A 153 14.62 -3.95 14.14
C CYS A 153 15.92 -4.64 14.61
N LEU A 154 16.01 -5.94 14.39
CA LEU A 154 17.23 -6.74 14.55
C LEU A 154 17.59 -7.35 13.20
N VAL A 155 18.71 -6.90 12.60
CA VAL A 155 19.14 -7.37 11.27
C VAL A 155 20.46 -8.13 11.43
N GLU A 156 20.45 -9.43 11.16
CA GLU A 156 21.60 -10.32 11.14
C GLU A 156 21.87 -10.91 9.75
N GLY A 157 20.95 -10.70 8.81
CA GLY A 157 21.02 -11.13 7.41
C GLY A 157 21.30 -9.99 6.45
N MET A 158 20.88 -10.18 5.20
CA MET A 158 21.02 -9.20 4.12
C MET A 158 19.67 -8.48 3.88
N VAL A 159 19.71 -7.14 3.80
CA VAL A 159 18.54 -6.31 3.45
C VAL A 159 18.94 -5.35 2.33
N VAL A 160 18.28 -5.45 1.19
CA VAL A 160 18.58 -4.66 -0.01
C VAL A 160 17.30 -4.05 -0.57
N ASN A 161 17.34 -2.75 -0.86
CA ASN A 161 16.24 -2.01 -1.49
C ASN A 161 14.87 -2.33 -0.82
N SER A 162 14.82 -2.24 0.51
CA SER A 162 13.66 -2.71 1.28
C SER A 162 13.29 -1.77 2.43
N VAL A 163 12.03 -1.83 2.82
CA VAL A 163 11.50 -1.06 3.96
C VAL A 163 11.14 -2.03 5.08
N LEU A 164 11.80 -1.87 6.25
CA LEU A 164 11.50 -2.63 7.46
C LEU A 164 10.81 -1.73 8.48
N SER A 165 9.55 -2.04 8.77
CA SER A 165 8.77 -1.37 9.83
C SER A 165 9.29 -1.74 11.22
N PRO A 166 8.86 -1.04 12.29
CA PRO A 166 9.32 -1.29 13.65
C PRO A 166 9.22 -2.76 14.10
N GLY A 167 10.27 -3.24 14.78
CA GLY A 167 10.30 -4.55 15.40
C GLY A 167 10.57 -5.73 14.46
N VAL A 168 10.90 -5.49 13.21
CA VAL A 168 11.21 -6.57 12.26
C VAL A 168 12.53 -7.25 12.63
N VAL A 169 12.53 -8.58 12.57
CA VAL A 169 13.73 -9.41 12.79
C VAL A 169 14.11 -10.11 11.49
N VAL A 170 15.37 -9.93 11.05
CA VAL A 170 15.96 -10.62 9.90
C VAL A 170 17.11 -11.49 10.40
N GLY A 171 16.91 -12.81 10.41
CA GLY A 171 17.84 -13.79 10.98
C GLY A 171 19.11 -14.01 10.13
N VAL A 172 20.06 -14.71 10.70
CA VAL A 172 21.35 -15.03 10.08
C VAL A 172 21.16 -15.72 8.72
N GLY A 173 21.85 -15.20 7.69
CA GLY A 173 21.78 -15.73 6.32
C GLY A 173 20.42 -15.55 5.62
N ALA A 174 19.46 -14.90 6.26
CA ALA A 174 18.22 -14.51 5.59
C ALA A 174 18.47 -13.35 4.61
N VAL A 175 17.67 -13.28 3.55
CA VAL A 175 17.75 -12.24 2.53
C VAL A 175 16.39 -11.59 2.36
N VAL A 176 16.33 -10.26 2.48
CA VAL A 176 15.15 -9.45 2.16
C VAL A 176 15.56 -8.47 1.08
N ARG A 177 14.89 -8.51 -0.08
CA ARG A 177 15.16 -7.58 -1.19
C ARG A 177 13.89 -7.13 -1.88
N ASP A 178 13.90 -5.88 -2.37
CA ASP A 178 12.79 -5.25 -3.09
C ASP A 178 11.45 -5.41 -2.37
N SER A 179 11.45 -5.38 -1.02
CA SER A 179 10.32 -5.83 -0.21
C SER A 179 9.94 -4.83 0.87
N ILE A 180 8.66 -4.89 1.26
CA ILE A 180 8.11 -4.14 2.39
C ILE A 180 7.74 -5.15 3.47
N VAL A 181 8.35 -5.03 4.64
CA VAL A 181 8.10 -5.91 5.78
C VAL A 181 7.52 -5.09 6.91
N MET A 182 6.26 -5.36 7.25
CA MET A 182 5.54 -4.59 8.26
C MET A 182 5.83 -5.09 9.68
N PHE A 183 5.33 -4.36 10.65
CA PHE A 183 5.60 -4.44 12.09
C PHE A 183 5.72 -5.87 12.62
N ASP A 184 6.71 -6.09 13.49
CA ASP A 184 6.88 -7.30 14.29
C ASP A 184 6.96 -8.61 13.51
N SER A 185 7.27 -8.52 12.21
CA SER A 185 7.46 -9.68 11.35
C SER A 185 8.84 -10.29 11.55
N VAL A 186 8.94 -11.62 11.46
CA VAL A 186 10.15 -12.39 11.73
C VAL A 186 10.54 -13.20 10.49
N ILE A 187 11.69 -12.87 9.91
CA ILE A 187 12.30 -13.62 8.82
C ILE A 187 13.37 -14.52 9.43
N ARG A 188 13.09 -15.82 9.49
CA ARG A 188 13.95 -16.81 10.16
C ARG A 188 15.25 -17.09 9.37
N PRO A 189 16.26 -17.67 10.01
CA PRO A 189 17.55 -17.92 9.36
C PRO A 189 17.45 -18.61 7.99
N GLY A 190 18.22 -18.12 7.03
CA GLY A 190 18.28 -18.64 5.67
C GLY A 190 17.04 -18.45 4.81
N ALA A 191 15.99 -17.78 5.30
CA ALA A 191 14.80 -17.49 4.50
C ALA A 191 15.06 -16.36 3.49
N ILE A 192 14.34 -16.39 2.37
CA ILE A 192 14.43 -15.38 1.31
C ILE A 192 13.05 -14.73 1.14
N VAL A 193 13.03 -13.40 1.14
CA VAL A 193 11.85 -12.58 0.83
C VAL A 193 12.23 -11.65 -0.31
N ASP A 194 11.60 -11.81 -1.46
CA ASP A 194 11.96 -11.14 -2.69
C ASP A 194 10.72 -10.55 -3.37
N ARG A 195 10.72 -9.23 -3.61
CA ARG A 195 9.63 -8.49 -4.23
C ARG A 195 8.27 -8.88 -3.61
N ALA A 196 8.18 -8.66 -2.31
CA ALA A 196 7.02 -9.05 -1.52
C ALA A 196 6.57 -7.95 -0.56
N ILE A 197 5.31 -7.99 -0.18
CA ILE A 197 4.74 -7.19 0.90
C ILE A 197 4.25 -8.16 1.98
N LEU A 198 4.90 -8.11 3.15
CA LEU A 198 4.51 -8.86 4.32
C LEU A 198 3.77 -7.92 5.28
N ASP A 199 2.55 -8.27 5.62
CA ASP A 199 1.78 -7.54 6.64
C ASP A 199 2.33 -7.82 8.04
N LYS A 200 1.71 -7.28 9.06
CA LYS A 200 2.19 -7.29 10.45
C LYS A 200 2.24 -8.69 11.04
N GLU A 201 3.24 -8.93 11.91
CA GLU A 201 3.35 -10.16 12.71
C GLU A 201 3.48 -11.44 11.85
N VAL A 202 3.98 -11.32 10.62
CA VAL A 202 4.23 -12.46 9.74
C VAL A 202 5.48 -13.19 10.20
N THR A 203 5.45 -14.51 10.21
CA THR A 203 6.64 -15.36 10.42
C THR A 203 6.97 -16.10 9.14
N VAL A 204 8.16 -15.87 8.58
CA VAL A 204 8.73 -16.64 7.49
C VAL A 204 9.67 -17.69 8.07
N GLY A 205 9.32 -18.97 7.91
CA GLY A 205 10.07 -20.08 8.49
C GLY A 205 11.49 -20.26 7.93
N PRO A 206 12.36 -20.97 8.65
CA PRO A 206 13.76 -21.14 8.22
C PRO A 206 13.87 -21.73 6.82
N GLY A 207 14.71 -21.13 5.97
CA GLY A 207 14.95 -21.56 4.59
C GLY A 207 13.73 -21.49 3.66
N ALA A 208 12.64 -20.86 4.06
CA ALA A 208 11.50 -20.60 3.17
C ALA A 208 11.82 -19.52 2.15
N ILE A 209 11.18 -19.58 0.99
CA ILE A 209 11.34 -18.58 -0.09
C ILE A 209 9.97 -17.97 -0.39
N VAL A 210 9.89 -16.65 -0.31
CA VAL A 210 8.71 -15.87 -0.67
C VAL A 210 9.03 -15.01 -1.89
N GLY A 211 8.25 -15.15 -2.96
CA GLY A 211 8.47 -14.43 -4.22
C GLY A 211 9.50 -15.12 -5.11
N GLU A 212 9.43 -16.44 -5.23
CA GLU A 212 10.33 -17.20 -6.09
C GLU A 212 10.00 -17.06 -7.57
N GLY A 213 11.05 -17.13 -8.40
CA GLY A 213 10.93 -17.13 -9.87
C GLY A 213 11.15 -15.77 -10.52
N THR A 214 11.36 -15.79 -11.83
CA THR A 214 11.65 -14.61 -12.66
C THR A 214 10.46 -14.14 -13.47
N ASP A 215 9.44 -14.99 -13.66
CA ASP A 215 8.23 -14.59 -14.38
C ASP A 215 7.32 -13.75 -13.48
N LEU A 216 7.24 -12.48 -13.78
CA LEU A 216 6.43 -11.51 -13.07
C LEU A 216 4.99 -11.42 -13.62
N GLY A 217 4.75 -11.98 -14.81
CA GLY A 217 3.53 -11.77 -15.59
C GLY A 217 2.38 -12.73 -15.28
N VAL A 218 2.60 -13.84 -14.55
CA VAL A 218 1.54 -14.78 -14.18
C VAL A 218 0.62 -14.14 -13.15
N PRO A 219 -0.63 -13.75 -13.48
CA PRO A 219 -1.51 -13.07 -12.53
C PRO A 219 -2.03 -14.01 -11.46
N ASN A 220 -2.46 -13.45 -10.33
CA ASN A 220 -3.15 -14.21 -9.29
C ASN A 220 -4.50 -14.74 -9.82
N ARG A 221 -4.79 -16.00 -9.60
CA ARG A 221 -5.99 -16.67 -10.13
C ARG A 221 -7.31 -16.13 -9.55
N LEU A 222 -7.32 -15.67 -8.30
CA LEU A 222 -8.51 -15.13 -7.64
C LEU A 222 -8.65 -13.61 -7.79
N THR A 223 -7.53 -12.89 -7.93
CA THR A 223 -7.49 -11.43 -8.00
C THR A 223 -6.58 -10.94 -9.13
N PRO A 224 -6.84 -11.33 -10.40
CA PRO A 224 -5.91 -11.10 -11.51
C PRO A 224 -5.69 -9.62 -11.84
N SER A 225 -6.67 -8.77 -11.60
CA SER A 225 -6.56 -7.32 -11.85
C SER A 225 -5.78 -6.56 -10.76
N HIS A 226 -5.57 -7.16 -9.59
CA HIS A 226 -4.93 -6.51 -8.45
C HIS A 226 -3.53 -7.03 -8.16
N LEU A 227 -3.25 -8.28 -8.53
CA LEU A 227 -1.99 -8.96 -8.20
C LEU A 227 -1.43 -9.65 -9.46
N ASN A 228 -0.69 -8.88 -10.25
CA ASN A 228 -0.21 -9.26 -11.59
C ASN A 228 1.15 -8.63 -11.97
N THR A 229 1.89 -8.10 -11.00
CA THR A 229 3.12 -7.35 -11.24
C THR A 229 4.36 -8.00 -10.60
N GLY A 230 4.23 -9.28 -10.24
CA GLY A 230 5.29 -10.08 -9.63
C GLY A 230 5.42 -9.89 -8.11
N ILE A 231 4.60 -9.06 -7.49
CA ILE A 231 4.61 -8.84 -6.04
C ILE A 231 3.83 -9.96 -5.37
N THR A 232 4.44 -10.62 -4.38
CA THR A 232 3.77 -11.60 -3.52
C THR A 232 3.31 -10.92 -2.23
N ILE A 233 2.07 -11.16 -1.81
CA ILE A 233 1.52 -10.56 -0.60
C ILE A 233 1.24 -11.62 0.47
N VAL A 234 1.59 -11.30 1.71
CA VAL A 234 1.40 -12.17 2.87
C VAL A 234 0.61 -11.42 3.92
N GLY A 235 -0.57 -11.93 4.23
CA GLY A 235 -1.50 -11.32 5.17
C GLY A 235 -1.05 -11.41 6.63
N LYS A 236 -1.63 -10.55 7.43
CA LYS A 236 -1.31 -10.36 8.86
C LYS A 236 -1.30 -11.70 9.63
N GLN A 237 -0.29 -11.88 10.49
CA GLN A 237 -0.14 -13.05 11.38
C GLN A 237 -0.03 -14.39 10.65
N ALA A 238 0.24 -14.41 9.36
CA ALA A 238 0.50 -15.65 8.64
C ALA A 238 1.84 -16.27 9.06
N VAL A 239 1.86 -17.62 9.13
CA VAL A 239 3.06 -18.38 9.44
C VAL A 239 3.42 -19.27 8.26
N ILE A 240 4.49 -18.88 7.54
CA ILE A 240 5.02 -19.64 6.42
C ILE A 240 5.93 -20.75 6.99
N PRO A 241 5.69 -22.01 6.66
CA PRO A 241 6.45 -23.14 7.19
C PRO A 241 7.90 -23.16 6.70
N ARG A 242 8.76 -23.89 7.43
CA ARG A 242 10.15 -24.13 7.05
C ARG A 242 10.26 -24.70 5.64
N GLY A 243 11.13 -24.13 4.81
CA GLY A 243 11.50 -24.61 3.49
C GLY A 243 10.38 -24.59 2.44
N VAL A 244 9.27 -23.92 2.72
CA VAL A 244 8.22 -23.69 1.72
C VAL A 244 8.70 -22.68 0.68
N ARG A 245 8.38 -22.94 -0.60
CA ARG A 245 8.73 -22.10 -1.74
C ARG A 245 7.45 -21.49 -2.32
N ILE A 246 7.37 -20.18 -2.34
CA ILE A 246 6.19 -19.42 -2.75
C ILE A 246 6.55 -18.59 -3.97
N GLY A 247 5.84 -18.81 -5.08
CA GLY A 247 6.04 -18.11 -6.35
C GLY A 247 5.61 -16.64 -6.35
N ARG A 248 5.69 -16.00 -7.53
CA ARG A 248 5.27 -14.60 -7.77
C ARG A 248 3.75 -14.47 -7.82
N ASN A 249 3.26 -13.27 -7.51
CA ASN A 249 1.83 -12.96 -7.52
C ASN A 249 0.97 -13.91 -6.66
N VAL A 250 1.58 -14.49 -5.64
CA VAL A 250 0.86 -15.33 -4.68
C VAL A 250 0.23 -14.47 -3.61
N ARG A 251 -0.98 -14.83 -3.20
CA ARG A 251 -1.68 -14.26 -2.06
C ARG A 251 -1.73 -15.29 -0.93
N ILE A 252 -1.18 -14.93 0.22
CA ILE A 252 -1.35 -15.70 1.47
C ILE A 252 -2.31 -14.91 2.35
N ASP A 253 -3.43 -15.52 2.74
CA ASP A 253 -4.45 -14.86 3.55
C ASP A 253 -3.97 -14.63 5.00
N PRO A 254 -4.58 -13.67 5.71
CA PRO A 254 -4.28 -13.44 7.12
C PRO A 254 -4.50 -14.70 7.98
N ASN A 255 -3.66 -14.84 9.01
CA ASN A 255 -3.72 -15.95 9.98
C ASN A 255 -3.54 -17.38 9.40
N VAL A 256 -3.09 -17.52 8.18
CA VAL A 256 -2.69 -18.81 7.59
C VAL A 256 -1.64 -19.50 8.47
N ARG A 257 -1.75 -20.82 8.65
CA ARG A 257 -0.84 -21.66 9.44
C ARG A 257 -0.20 -22.74 8.56
N ALA A 258 0.77 -23.45 9.11
CA ALA A 258 1.48 -24.51 8.40
C ALA A 258 0.55 -25.57 7.80
N THR A 259 -0.56 -25.87 8.45
CA THR A 259 -1.56 -26.85 8.02
C THR A 259 -2.39 -26.40 6.82
N ASP A 260 -2.38 -25.12 6.50
CA ASP A 260 -3.16 -24.55 5.39
C ASP A 260 -2.40 -24.62 4.06
N PHE A 261 -1.11 -24.92 4.09
CA PHE A 261 -0.30 -25.04 2.89
C PHE A 261 -0.54 -26.40 2.20
N PRO A 262 -0.93 -26.38 0.91
CA PRO A 262 -1.25 -27.62 0.19
C PRO A 262 -0.01 -28.47 -0.10
N SER A 263 1.16 -27.87 -0.18
CA SER A 263 2.44 -28.51 -0.47
C SER A 263 3.63 -27.62 -0.04
N ARG A 264 4.85 -28.13 -0.24
CA ARG A 264 6.07 -27.33 -0.04
C ARG A 264 6.31 -26.31 -1.14
N THR A 265 5.60 -26.38 -2.25
CA THR A 265 5.67 -25.41 -3.35
C THR A 265 4.28 -24.82 -3.59
N VAL A 266 4.21 -23.51 -3.58
CA VAL A 266 3.03 -22.71 -3.93
C VAL A 266 3.34 -22.02 -5.25
N GLU A 267 2.70 -22.46 -6.32
CA GLU A 267 2.94 -21.99 -7.67
C GLU A 267 2.60 -20.50 -7.83
N ALA A 268 3.25 -19.84 -8.81
CA ALA A 268 2.95 -18.45 -9.15
C ALA A 268 1.45 -18.25 -9.42
N GLY A 269 0.91 -17.11 -8.96
CA GLY A 269 -0.50 -16.76 -9.11
C GLY A 269 -1.48 -17.56 -8.23
N ALA A 270 -1.00 -18.43 -7.35
CA ALA A 270 -1.86 -19.16 -6.43
C ALA A 270 -2.33 -18.29 -5.23
N THR A 271 -3.31 -18.80 -4.50
CA THR A 271 -3.74 -18.23 -3.22
C THR A 271 -3.79 -19.32 -2.17
N VAL A 272 -3.23 -19.05 -0.99
CA VAL A 272 -3.36 -19.90 0.20
C VAL A 272 -4.38 -19.26 1.12
N LEU A 273 -5.50 -19.93 1.28
CA LEU A 273 -6.58 -19.51 2.15
C LEU A 273 -6.40 -20.11 3.54
N ARG A 274 -6.87 -19.42 4.56
CA ARG A 274 -6.99 -19.99 5.89
C ARG A 274 -8.11 -21.04 5.89
N HIS A 275 -7.82 -22.26 6.34
CA HIS A 275 -8.86 -23.24 6.64
C HIS A 275 -9.55 -22.85 7.95
N GLU A 276 -10.83 -22.48 7.88
CA GLU A 276 -11.67 -22.44 9.08
C GLU A 276 -11.77 -23.87 9.62
N GLY A 277 -11.09 -24.16 10.73
CA GLY A 277 -11.21 -25.43 11.41
C GLY A 277 -12.69 -25.72 11.62
N ARG A 278 -13.17 -26.91 11.21
CA ARG A 278 -14.52 -27.37 11.51
C ARG A 278 -14.74 -27.13 12.99
N GLY A 279 -15.62 -26.18 13.32
CA GLY A 279 -15.97 -25.87 14.68
C GLY A 279 -16.30 -27.18 15.41
N ARG A 280 -15.63 -27.42 16.52
CA ARG A 280 -16.10 -28.45 17.46
C ARG A 280 -17.52 -28.05 17.83
N SER A 281 -18.51 -28.75 17.25
CA SER A 281 -19.85 -28.75 17.75
C SER A 281 -19.77 -29.10 19.25
N ARG A 282 -20.03 -28.09 20.08
CA ARG A 282 -20.28 -28.30 21.50
C ARG A 282 -21.53 -29.16 21.56
N GLN A 283 -21.37 -30.41 21.91
CA GLN A 283 -22.43 -31.25 22.50
C GLN A 283 -22.66 -30.80 23.95
#